data_871585f7323aebd8132f126e027e35c3
#
_entry.id   871585f7323aebd8132f126e027e35c3
#
_cell.length_a   1.000
_cell.length_b   1.000
_cell.length_c   1.000
_cell.angle_alpha   90.00
_cell.angle_beta   90.00
_cell.angle_gamma   90.00
#
_symmetry.space_group_name_H-M   'P 1'
#
loop_
_entity.id
_entity.type
_entity.pdbx_description
1 polymer ?
#
loop_
_entity_poly.entity_id
_entity_poly.type
_entity_poly.pdbx_seq_one_letter_code
_entity_poly.pdbx_strand_id
1 'polypeptide(L)'
;MNQKPKEISQIYRLENGFWNPINNSSVVLNKINDNILKVNNNFTNIFDTIVLPEEYQFLEYIMGNSVPYIMTDVIPNGNTKVIANIYFDAASPSNMAVFGSRQSNSSNTFVFWQINSSTFRSDYATTQASISVTTKGHYNIRKEMNTTHISPTLVGGSSGLVNFTSPVPMTIFTINTNGTLASNKLVGRVYSFDIYDKYTLMRKMIPVKKVSNGICGLYDIITKTFYPSSGAVNFIGKEFISLPSDYIELESITSTGT
;
A
#
# COMPACT_ATOMS: atom_id res chain seq x y z
N MET A 1 -35.06 -8.71 20.99
CA MET A 1 -34.99 -8.76 19.53
C MET A 1 -33.69 -9.48 19.18
N ASN A 2 -33.77 -10.71 18.64
CA ASN A 2 -32.59 -11.45 18.20
C ASN A 2 -32.14 -10.87 16.86
N GLN A 3 -31.09 -10.06 16.85
CA GLN A 3 -30.42 -9.70 15.60
C GLN A 3 -29.75 -10.97 15.06
N LYS A 4 -30.09 -11.35 13.83
CA LYS A 4 -29.34 -12.37 13.10
C LYS A 4 -27.87 -11.93 13.01
N PRO A 5 -26.90 -12.85 13.18
CA PRO A 5 -25.49 -12.52 12.96
C PRO A 5 -25.31 -11.95 11.53
N LYS A 6 -24.62 -10.84 11.39
CA LYS A 6 -24.19 -10.38 10.07
C LYS A 6 -23.22 -11.41 9.51
N GLU A 7 -23.55 -12.00 8.36
CA GLU A 7 -22.64 -12.90 7.65
C GLU A 7 -21.41 -12.10 7.19
N ILE A 8 -20.24 -12.59 7.54
CA ILE A 8 -18.97 -12.06 7.05
C ILE A 8 -18.70 -12.76 5.73
N SER A 9 -18.82 -12.02 4.64
CA SER A 9 -18.73 -12.58 3.30
C SER A 9 -17.31 -12.99 2.87
N GLN A 10 -16.26 -12.45 3.47
CA GLN A 10 -14.88 -12.84 3.15
C GLN A 10 -13.88 -12.41 4.23
N ILE A 11 -12.90 -13.26 4.51
CA ILE A 11 -11.75 -12.95 5.36
C ILE A 11 -10.50 -12.95 4.47
N TYR A 12 -9.70 -11.90 4.58
CA TYR A 12 -8.45 -11.77 3.82
C TYR A 12 -7.25 -11.87 4.77
N ARG A 13 -6.20 -12.53 4.30
CA ARG A 13 -4.91 -12.58 4.96
C ARG A 13 -3.90 -11.74 4.17
N LEU A 14 -3.15 -10.90 4.85
CA LEU A 14 -2.04 -10.17 4.25
C LEU A 14 -0.79 -11.06 4.27
N GLU A 15 -0.42 -11.60 3.11
CA GLU A 15 0.80 -12.39 2.91
C GLU A 15 1.66 -11.73 1.84
N ASN A 16 2.94 -11.48 2.16
CA ASN A 16 3.91 -10.88 1.25
C ASN A 16 3.45 -9.55 0.61
N GLY A 17 2.62 -8.78 1.32
CA GLY A 17 2.08 -7.51 0.81
C GLY A 17 0.81 -7.64 -0.05
N PHE A 18 0.26 -8.84 -0.20
CA PHE A 18 -0.99 -9.10 -0.92
C PHE A 18 -2.10 -9.51 0.04
N TRP A 19 -3.30 -8.98 -0.17
CA TRP A 19 -4.51 -9.45 0.48
C TRP A 19 -5.00 -10.70 -0.25
N ASN A 20 -4.72 -11.86 0.34
CA ASN A 20 -5.21 -13.14 -0.17
C ASN A 20 -6.50 -13.53 0.56
N PRO A 21 -7.57 -13.93 -0.14
CA PRO A 21 -8.76 -14.44 0.50
C PRO A 21 -8.40 -15.72 1.25
N ILE A 22 -8.93 -15.89 2.46
CA ILE A 22 -8.80 -17.13 3.21
C ILE A 22 -9.94 -18.03 2.78
N ASN A 23 -9.64 -18.94 1.87
CA ASN A 23 -10.55 -20.00 1.46
C ASN A 23 -10.44 -21.15 2.46
N ASN A 24 -11.20 -21.09 3.53
CA ASN A 24 -11.28 -22.22 4.45
C ASN A 24 -12.69 -22.32 5.03
N SER A 25 -13.45 -23.28 4.52
CA SER A 25 -14.82 -23.60 4.91
C SER A 25 -14.99 -24.00 6.39
N SER A 26 -13.90 -24.11 7.16
CA SER A 26 -13.90 -24.47 8.57
C SER A 26 -13.70 -23.29 9.54
N VAL A 27 -13.63 -22.06 9.08
CA VAL A 27 -13.47 -20.90 9.96
C VAL A 27 -14.83 -20.48 10.52
N VAL A 28 -15.11 -20.89 11.74
CA VAL A 28 -16.29 -20.42 12.49
C VAL A 28 -15.90 -19.15 13.26
N LEU A 29 -16.49 -18.03 12.88
CA LEU A 29 -16.31 -16.76 13.56
C LEU A 29 -17.37 -16.62 14.66
N ASN A 30 -16.94 -16.55 15.90
CA ASN A 30 -17.81 -16.26 17.03
C ASN A 30 -17.66 -14.78 17.41
N LYS A 31 -18.77 -14.04 17.33
CA LYS A 31 -18.83 -12.67 17.83
C LYS A 31 -18.75 -12.68 19.36
N ILE A 32 -17.71 -12.11 19.96
CA ILE A 32 -17.54 -12.02 21.40
C ILE A 32 -18.20 -10.76 21.94
N ASN A 33 -18.08 -9.66 21.21
CA ASN A 33 -18.79 -8.39 21.42
C ASN A 33 -18.81 -7.63 20.09
N ASP A 34 -19.37 -6.42 20.07
CA ASP A 34 -19.53 -5.65 18.82
C ASP A 34 -18.22 -5.32 18.12
N ASN A 35 -17.07 -5.52 18.75
CA ASN A 35 -15.75 -5.13 18.24
C ASN A 35 -14.72 -6.27 18.17
N ILE A 36 -15.06 -7.50 18.61
CA ILE A 36 -14.10 -8.61 18.67
C ILE A 36 -14.70 -9.86 18.02
N LEU A 37 -14.01 -10.38 17.04
CA LEU A 37 -14.30 -11.68 16.42
C LEU A 37 -13.28 -12.71 16.91
N LYS A 38 -13.75 -13.85 17.41
CA LYS A 38 -12.89 -14.97 17.77
C LYS A 38 -12.91 -16.01 16.66
N VAL A 39 -11.75 -16.31 16.13
CA VAL A 39 -11.55 -17.42 15.20
C VAL A 39 -11.33 -18.70 16.02
N ASN A 40 -11.85 -19.83 15.57
CA ASN A 40 -11.79 -21.11 16.26
C ASN A 40 -10.38 -21.44 16.79
N ASN A 41 -10.31 -22.08 17.97
CA ASN A 41 -9.12 -22.25 18.82
C ASN A 41 -7.85 -22.87 18.20
N ASN A 42 -7.90 -23.33 16.96
CA ASN A 42 -6.74 -23.94 16.29
C ASN A 42 -5.87 -22.96 15.50
N PHE A 43 -6.20 -21.67 15.50
CA PHE A 43 -5.40 -20.61 14.88
C PHE A 43 -4.95 -19.58 15.91
N THR A 44 -4.24 -20.02 16.93
CA THR A 44 -3.51 -19.14 17.82
C THR A 44 -2.33 -18.54 17.05
N ASN A 45 -2.32 -17.21 16.93
CA ASN A 45 -1.19 -16.36 16.54
C ASN A 45 -0.95 -16.00 15.07
N ILE A 46 -1.95 -16.04 14.16
CA ILE A 46 -1.67 -15.66 12.77
C ILE A 46 -2.41 -14.40 12.28
N PHE A 47 -3.39 -13.89 13.00
CA PHE A 47 -4.20 -12.77 12.48
C PHE A 47 -4.14 -11.54 13.36
N ASP A 48 -3.41 -10.53 12.93
CA ASP A 48 -3.72 -9.15 13.28
C ASP A 48 -5.05 -8.80 12.61
N THR A 49 -6.15 -9.02 13.30
CA THR A 49 -7.48 -8.59 12.82
C THR A 49 -7.47 -7.07 12.82
N ILE A 50 -7.37 -6.46 11.65
CA ILE A 50 -7.47 -5.02 11.52
C ILE A 50 -8.91 -4.63 11.75
N VAL A 51 -9.19 -3.98 12.88
CA VAL A 51 -10.50 -3.40 13.17
C VAL A 51 -10.46 -1.94 12.77
N LEU A 52 -11.22 -1.58 11.73
CA LEU A 52 -11.42 -0.18 11.36
C LEU A 52 -12.48 0.47 12.27
N PRO A 53 -12.33 1.75 12.60
CA PRO A 53 -13.43 2.55 13.13
C PRO A 53 -14.64 2.52 12.18
N GLU A 54 -15.86 2.55 12.72
CA GLU A 54 -17.11 2.45 11.94
C GLU A 54 -17.28 3.54 10.88
N GLU A 55 -16.58 4.65 11.05
CA GLU A 55 -16.57 5.77 10.10
C GLU A 55 -15.81 5.48 8.79
N TYR A 56 -15.08 4.35 8.71
CA TYR A 56 -14.31 3.94 7.53
C TYR A 56 -14.78 2.60 6.98
N GLN A 57 -14.71 2.48 5.67
CA GLN A 57 -14.92 1.24 4.92
C GLN A 57 -13.62 0.85 4.23
N PHE A 58 -13.24 -0.44 4.28
CA PHE A 58 -12.11 -0.97 3.52
C PHE A 58 -12.30 -0.81 2.01
N LEU A 59 -11.21 -0.51 1.33
CA LEU A 59 -11.12 -0.53 -0.12
C LEU A 59 -10.05 -1.54 -0.55
N GLU A 60 -10.22 -2.08 -1.74
CA GLU A 60 -9.19 -2.90 -2.39
C GLU A 60 -7.96 -2.06 -2.69
N TYR A 61 -8.17 -0.85 -3.25
CA TYR A 61 -7.11 0.13 -3.52
C TYR A 61 -7.66 1.55 -3.56
N ILE A 62 -6.75 2.52 -3.49
CA ILE A 62 -6.97 3.88 -3.95
C ILE A 62 -6.17 4.13 -5.22
N MET A 63 -6.75 4.89 -6.17
CA MET A 63 -6.17 5.19 -7.47
C MET A 63 -5.91 6.68 -7.63
N GLY A 64 -4.70 7.01 -8.09
CA GLY A 64 -4.31 8.33 -8.53
C GLY A 64 -4.29 8.44 -10.06
N ASN A 65 -4.69 9.61 -10.58
CA ASN A 65 -4.71 9.95 -11.99
C ASN A 65 -3.76 11.11 -12.31
N SER A 66 -2.57 11.11 -11.73
CA SER A 66 -1.54 12.16 -11.82
C SER A 66 -1.84 13.47 -11.07
N VAL A 67 -2.92 13.57 -10.31
CA VAL A 67 -3.27 14.78 -9.55
C VAL A 67 -3.25 14.58 -8.04
N PRO A 68 -3.98 13.60 -7.44
CA PRO A 68 -4.00 13.40 -6.00
C PRO A 68 -2.65 12.88 -5.49
N TYR A 69 -2.33 13.23 -4.25
CA TYR A 69 -1.15 12.75 -3.53
C TYR A 69 -1.43 12.77 -2.03
N ILE A 70 -0.62 12.05 -1.27
CA ILE A 70 -0.65 12.07 0.20
C ILE A 70 0.64 12.69 0.69
N MET A 71 0.53 13.67 1.58
CA MET A 71 1.64 14.15 2.41
C MET A 71 1.64 13.32 3.69
N THR A 72 2.70 12.58 3.94
CA THR A 72 2.88 11.90 5.24
C THR A 72 3.54 12.86 6.23
N ASP A 73 3.58 12.48 7.50
CA ASP A 73 4.33 13.15 8.54
C ASP A 73 5.74 12.55 8.74
N VAL A 74 6.11 11.53 7.95
CA VAL A 74 7.37 10.81 8.10
C VAL A 74 8.47 11.49 7.30
N ILE A 75 9.55 11.87 7.98
CA ILE A 75 10.78 12.40 7.38
C ILE A 75 11.75 11.24 7.16
N PRO A 76 12.04 10.85 5.91
CA PRO A 76 12.98 9.77 5.62
C PRO A 76 14.41 10.09 6.07
N ASN A 77 15.08 9.04 6.51
CA ASN A 77 16.48 9.07 6.93
C ASN A 77 17.24 7.83 6.39
N GLY A 78 18.49 7.68 6.77
CA GLY A 78 19.33 6.58 6.34
C GLY A 78 18.82 5.18 6.71
N ASN A 79 17.90 5.07 7.66
CA ASN A 79 17.30 3.80 8.12
C ASN A 79 15.90 3.55 7.56
N THR A 80 15.37 4.47 6.78
CA THR A 80 13.99 4.36 6.29
C THR A 80 13.84 3.15 5.37
N LYS A 81 12.75 2.41 5.59
CA LYS A 81 12.30 1.32 4.73
C LYS A 81 10.83 1.54 4.38
N VAL A 82 10.48 1.26 3.14
CA VAL A 82 9.10 1.24 2.64
C VAL A 82 8.81 -0.14 2.06
N ILE A 83 7.64 -0.69 2.40
CA ILE A 83 7.04 -1.83 1.71
C ILE A 83 5.73 -1.34 1.13
N ALA A 84 5.58 -1.42 -0.20
CA ALA A 84 4.40 -0.91 -0.88
C ALA A 84 3.92 -1.90 -1.94
N ASN A 85 2.60 -2.06 -2.02
CA ASN A 85 1.94 -2.85 -3.05
C ASN A 85 1.25 -1.88 -4.02
N ILE A 86 1.77 -1.80 -5.27
CA ILE A 86 1.39 -0.77 -6.23
C ILE A 86 1.15 -1.40 -7.61
N TYR A 87 0.04 -0.99 -8.25
CA TYR A 87 -0.19 -1.25 -9.67
C TYR A 87 0.08 0.02 -10.47
N PHE A 88 0.90 -0.09 -11.50
CA PHE A 88 1.25 0.98 -12.43
C PHE A 88 0.40 0.86 -13.69
N ASP A 89 -0.50 1.81 -13.91
CA ASP A 89 -1.44 1.81 -15.03
C ASP A 89 -0.82 2.33 -16.34
N ALA A 90 0.16 3.24 -16.23
CA ALA A 90 0.73 3.89 -17.40
C ALA A 90 1.67 2.98 -18.18
N ALA A 91 1.39 2.83 -19.47
CA ALA A 91 2.21 2.03 -20.40
C ALA A 91 3.49 2.78 -20.83
N SER A 92 3.47 4.10 -20.85
CA SER A 92 4.59 4.96 -21.27
C SER A 92 4.68 6.19 -20.38
N PRO A 93 5.11 6.04 -19.13
CA PRO A 93 5.31 7.17 -18.24
C PRO A 93 6.48 8.02 -18.69
N SER A 94 6.42 9.30 -18.37
CA SER A 94 7.55 10.22 -18.47
C SER A 94 7.94 10.66 -17.07
N ASN A 95 8.92 9.99 -16.46
CA ASN A 95 9.45 10.31 -15.13
C ASN A 95 8.38 10.48 -14.05
N MET A 96 7.51 9.47 -13.87
CA MET A 96 6.46 9.53 -12.84
C MET A 96 7.05 9.33 -11.45
N ALA A 97 6.79 10.29 -10.58
CA ALA A 97 7.14 10.25 -9.18
C ALA A 97 6.16 9.35 -8.41
N VAL A 98 6.67 8.33 -7.72
CA VAL A 98 5.85 7.31 -7.04
C VAL A 98 5.72 7.61 -5.56
N PHE A 99 6.85 7.70 -4.85
CA PHE A 99 6.88 8.11 -3.45
C PHE A 99 8.27 8.60 -3.05
N GLY A 100 8.30 9.35 -1.97
CA GLY A 100 9.54 9.74 -1.31
C GLY A 100 9.68 11.23 -1.06
N SER A 101 10.87 11.60 -0.58
CA SER A 101 11.30 12.99 -0.42
C SER A 101 12.81 13.14 -0.58
N ARG A 102 13.25 14.35 -0.82
CA ARG A 102 14.66 14.69 -1.03
C ARG A 102 14.92 16.18 -0.84
N GLN A 103 16.17 16.54 -0.59
CA GLN A 103 16.62 17.92 -0.62
C GLN A 103 16.79 18.42 -2.07
N SER A 104 17.44 17.62 -2.90
CA SER A 104 17.68 17.90 -4.33
C SER A 104 17.73 16.57 -5.10
N ASN A 105 18.01 16.63 -6.40
CA ASN A 105 18.15 15.43 -7.24
C ASN A 105 19.29 14.49 -6.84
N SER A 106 20.23 14.95 -6.04
CA SER A 106 21.45 14.22 -5.67
C SER A 106 21.83 14.38 -4.19
N SER A 107 20.90 14.83 -3.34
CA SER A 107 21.21 15.13 -1.94
C SER A 107 20.03 14.74 -1.04
N ASN A 108 20.34 14.00 0.03
CA ASN A 108 19.39 13.54 1.05
C ASN A 108 18.13 12.92 0.44
N THR A 109 18.34 12.00 -0.51
CA THR A 109 17.27 11.40 -1.31
C THR A 109 16.78 10.09 -0.70
N PHE A 110 15.48 9.92 -0.62
CA PHE A 110 14.80 8.64 -0.44
C PHE A 110 13.57 8.63 -1.35
N VAL A 111 13.75 8.23 -2.61
CA VAL A 111 12.70 8.33 -3.63
C VAL A 111 12.64 7.09 -4.51
N PHE A 112 11.44 6.86 -5.06
CA PHE A 112 11.17 5.82 -6.03
C PHE A 112 10.39 6.41 -7.22
N TRP A 113 10.87 6.10 -8.45
CA TRP A 113 10.37 6.62 -9.71
C TRP A 113 10.00 5.52 -10.68
N GLN A 114 9.03 5.80 -11.54
CA GLN A 114 8.83 5.10 -12.80
C GLN A 114 9.35 6.01 -13.93
N ILE A 115 10.53 5.69 -14.47
CA ILE A 115 11.20 6.55 -15.45
C ILE A 115 10.57 6.44 -16.83
N ASN A 116 10.29 5.21 -17.27
CA ASN A 116 9.66 4.89 -18.56
C ASN A 116 9.03 3.50 -18.49
N SER A 117 8.60 2.95 -19.63
CA SER A 117 7.94 1.64 -19.70
C SER A 117 8.83 0.43 -19.37
N SER A 118 10.14 0.63 -19.23
CA SER A 118 11.10 -0.45 -18.96
C SER A 118 12.08 -0.15 -17.82
N THR A 119 11.89 0.95 -17.08
CA THR A 119 12.85 1.35 -16.05
C THR A 119 12.17 1.99 -14.85
N PHE A 120 12.37 1.40 -13.67
CA PHE A 120 12.22 2.09 -12.40
C PHE A 120 13.56 2.68 -11.96
N ARG A 121 13.53 3.67 -11.09
CA ARG A 121 14.70 4.25 -10.42
C ARG A 121 14.44 4.38 -8.93
N SER A 122 15.43 4.00 -8.16
CA SER A 122 15.45 4.13 -6.71
C SER A 122 16.67 4.94 -6.29
N ASP A 123 16.44 6.09 -5.65
CA ASP A 123 17.52 6.96 -5.20
C ASP A 123 17.64 6.89 -3.67
N TYR A 124 18.88 6.84 -3.18
CA TYR A 124 19.20 6.82 -1.76
C TYR A 124 20.40 7.72 -1.47
N ALA A 125 20.27 8.64 -0.51
CA ALA A 125 21.28 9.63 -0.14
C ALA A 125 21.74 10.48 -1.35
N THR A 126 22.85 10.12 -1.96
CA THR A 126 23.44 10.80 -3.13
C THR A 126 23.47 9.91 -4.37
N THR A 127 23.03 8.66 -4.26
CA THR A 127 23.17 7.65 -5.31
C THR A 127 21.83 7.33 -5.97
N GLN A 128 21.91 6.88 -7.22
CA GLN A 128 20.78 6.50 -8.05
C GLN A 128 20.97 5.09 -8.56
N ALA A 129 19.94 4.25 -8.44
CA ALA A 129 19.95 2.89 -8.96
C ALA A 129 18.78 2.72 -9.96
N SER A 130 19.10 2.33 -11.19
CA SER A 130 18.13 1.99 -12.23
C SER A 130 17.81 0.51 -12.22
N ILE A 131 16.55 0.20 -12.49
CA ILE A 131 15.98 -1.15 -12.45
C ILE A 131 15.31 -1.40 -13.79
N SER A 132 15.87 -2.32 -14.57
CA SER A 132 15.32 -2.69 -15.88
C SER A 132 14.26 -3.76 -15.72
N VAL A 133 12.99 -3.38 -15.90
CA VAL A 133 11.83 -4.27 -15.84
C VAL A 133 10.66 -3.59 -16.53
N THR A 134 9.74 -4.35 -17.13
CA THR A 134 8.47 -3.78 -17.61
C THR A 134 7.77 -3.07 -16.45
N THR A 135 7.50 -1.77 -16.59
CA THR A 135 7.04 -0.96 -15.46
C THR A 135 5.51 -0.92 -15.31
N LYS A 136 4.75 -1.28 -16.36
CA LYS A 136 3.31 -1.46 -16.25
C LYS A 136 3.01 -2.80 -15.58
N GLY A 137 2.19 -2.80 -14.53
CA GLY A 137 1.81 -4.02 -13.83
C GLY A 137 1.73 -3.85 -12.31
N HIS A 138 1.54 -4.97 -11.64
CA HIS A 138 1.40 -5.04 -10.19
C HIS A 138 2.70 -5.48 -9.56
N TYR A 139 3.21 -4.68 -8.61
CA TYR A 139 4.50 -4.90 -7.98
C TYR A 139 4.43 -4.75 -6.47
N ASN A 140 5.11 -5.66 -5.80
CA ASN A 140 5.47 -5.51 -4.41
C ASN A 140 6.88 -4.89 -4.36
N ILE A 141 6.95 -3.66 -3.85
CA ILE A 141 8.16 -2.86 -3.78
C ILE A 141 8.63 -2.83 -2.33
N ARG A 142 9.84 -3.33 -2.08
CA ARG A 142 10.54 -3.18 -0.81
C ARG A 142 11.77 -2.32 -1.01
N LYS A 143 11.66 -1.03 -0.71
CA LYS A 143 12.79 -0.12 -0.67
C LYS A 143 13.31 -0.06 0.75
N GLU A 144 14.48 -0.64 0.99
CA GLU A 144 15.11 -0.74 2.29
C GLU A 144 16.46 -0.07 2.26
N MET A 145 16.56 1.10 2.89
CA MET A 145 17.79 1.88 2.87
C MET A 145 18.30 2.04 1.43
N ASN A 146 19.54 1.63 1.15
CA ASN A 146 20.16 1.69 -0.17
C ASN A 146 19.77 0.57 -1.15
N THR A 147 18.97 -0.40 -0.72
CA THR A 147 18.55 -1.56 -1.53
C THR A 147 17.09 -1.47 -1.90
N THR A 148 16.72 -1.88 -3.11
CA THR A 148 15.33 -1.97 -3.54
C THR A 148 15.08 -3.32 -4.19
N HIS A 149 14.06 -3.99 -3.71
CA HIS A 149 13.54 -5.24 -4.27
C HIS A 149 12.21 -4.95 -4.93
N ILE A 150 12.03 -5.44 -6.14
CA ILE A 150 10.75 -5.47 -6.82
C ILE A 150 10.49 -6.95 -7.10
N SER A 151 9.43 -7.49 -6.55
CA SER A 151 9.11 -8.91 -6.74
C SER A 151 8.82 -9.20 -8.21
N PRO A 152 9.48 -10.22 -8.80
CA PRO A 152 10.44 -11.16 -8.20
C PRO A 152 11.92 -10.73 -8.30
N THR A 153 12.23 -9.54 -8.78
CA THR A 153 13.60 -9.13 -9.14
C THR A 153 14.27 -8.34 -8.01
N LEU A 154 15.48 -8.78 -7.61
CA LEU A 154 16.35 -7.98 -6.75
C LEU A 154 16.97 -6.86 -7.57
N VAL A 155 16.83 -5.65 -7.11
CA VAL A 155 17.50 -4.50 -7.68
C VAL A 155 18.70 -4.14 -6.83
N GLY A 156 19.85 -4.02 -7.49
CA GLY A 156 21.09 -3.68 -6.83
C GLY A 156 20.98 -2.41 -5.99
N GLY A 157 21.62 -2.43 -4.82
CA GLY A 157 21.81 -1.25 -4.00
C GLY A 157 22.97 -0.41 -4.49
N SER A 158 22.95 0.84 -4.12
CA SER A 158 24.12 1.72 -4.20
C SER A 158 25.10 1.40 -3.07
N SER A 159 26.31 1.90 -3.19
CA SER A 159 27.38 1.80 -2.19
C SER A 159 26.91 2.14 -0.77
N GLY A 160 27.14 1.24 0.17
CA GLY A 160 27.08 1.45 1.62
C GLY A 160 25.91 2.20 2.22
N LEU A 161 25.65 2.00 3.49
CA LEU A 161 24.68 2.80 4.25
C LEU A 161 25.24 4.19 4.50
N VAL A 162 24.44 5.21 4.22
CA VAL A 162 24.79 6.61 4.43
C VAL A 162 23.83 7.21 5.48
N ASN A 163 24.39 7.91 6.44
CA ASN A 163 23.59 8.66 7.39
C ASN A 163 23.14 9.97 6.74
N PHE A 164 21.84 10.13 6.55
CA PHE A 164 21.20 11.35 6.06
C PHE A 164 19.82 11.51 6.65
N THR A 165 19.27 12.71 6.56
CA THR A 165 17.87 13.01 6.87
C THR A 165 17.34 13.92 5.77
N SER A 166 16.18 13.58 5.19
CA SER A 166 15.50 14.46 4.27
C SER A 166 15.04 15.73 4.99
N PRO A 167 15.07 16.92 4.35
CA PRO A 167 14.59 18.14 5.01
C PRO A 167 13.06 18.25 5.07
N VAL A 168 12.34 17.37 4.37
CA VAL A 168 10.88 17.43 4.22
C VAL A 168 10.24 16.06 4.36
N PRO A 169 8.96 16.01 4.75
CA PRO A 169 8.22 14.76 4.83
C PRO A 169 8.08 14.05 3.48
N MET A 170 8.00 12.73 3.55
CA MET A 170 7.74 11.86 2.40
C MET A 170 6.31 12.03 1.88
N THR A 171 6.16 11.94 0.57
CA THR A 171 4.87 11.87 -0.11
C THR A 171 4.64 10.53 -0.77
N ILE A 172 3.36 10.17 -0.96
CA ILE A 172 2.91 9.00 -1.73
C ILE A 172 2.13 9.52 -2.94
N PHE A 173 2.24 8.87 -4.09
CA PHE A 173 1.79 9.29 -5.43
C PHE A 173 2.60 10.43 -6.04
N THR A 174 3.58 10.97 -5.36
CA THR A 174 4.50 11.99 -5.86
C THR A 174 5.80 11.98 -5.06
N ILE A 175 6.69 12.91 -5.35
CA ILE A 175 7.94 13.13 -4.60
C ILE A 175 7.99 14.57 -4.15
N ASN A 176 8.37 14.77 -2.88
CA ASN A 176 8.59 16.08 -2.29
C ASN A 176 10.08 16.46 -2.39
N THR A 177 10.39 17.46 -3.19
CA THR A 177 11.75 17.99 -3.29
C THR A 177 11.82 19.33 -2.57
N ASN A 178 12.30 19.33 -1.33
CA ASN A 178 12.47 20.52 -0.49
C ASN A 178 11.22 21.44 -0.48
N GLY A 179 10.03 20.85 -0.33
CA GLY A 179 8.76 21.56 -0.33
C GLY A 179 8.07 21.69 -1.70
N THR A 180 8.78 21.39 -2.80
CA THR A 180 8.21 21.41 -4.16
C THR A 180 7.83 19.99 -4.59
N LEU A 181 6.60 19.79 -5.02
CA LEU A 181 6.10 18.49 -5.50
C LEU A 181 6.50 18.26 -6.96
N ALA A 182 6.82 17.01 -7.29
CA ALA A 182 7.02 16.60 -8.68
C ALA A 182 5.73 16.81 -9.49
N SER A 183 5.86 17.32 -10.72
CA SER A 183 4.74 17.59 -11.62
C SER A 183 4.09 16.31 -12.12
N ASN A 184 4.90 15.32 -12.51
CA ASN A 184 4.41 14.02 -13.00
C ASN A 184 4.20 13.08 -11.83
N LYS A 185 2.96 12.98 -11.37
CA LYS A 185 2.55 12.12 -10.26
C LYS A 185 2.16 10.73 -10.76
N LEU A 186 2.17 9.75 -9.87
CA LEU A 186 1.78 8.38 -10.19
C LEU A 186 0.37 8.29 -10.79
N VAL A 187 0.27 7.63 -11.94
CA VAL A 187 -0.97 7.08 -12.47
C VAL A 187 -0.98 5.59 -12.15
N GLY A 188 -1.77 5.22 -11.15
CA GLY A 188 -1.75 3.86 -10.63
C GLY A 188 -2.54 3.69 -9.35
N ARG A 189 -2.45 2.50 -8.77
CA ARG A 189 -3.22 2.07 -7.61
C ARG A 189 -2.29 1.68 -6.47
N VAL A 190 -2.64 2.09 -5.26
CA VAL A 190 -1.95 1.69 -4.02
C VAL A 190 -2.88 0.79 -3.23
N TYR A 191 -2.41 -0.44 -2.94
CA TYR A 191 -3.12 -1.47 -2.19
C TYR A 191 -2.68 -1.51 -0.72
N SER A 192 -1.42 -1.20 -0.45
CA SER A 192 -0.88 -1.03 0.89
C SER A 192 0.41 -0.22 0.86
N PHE A 193 0.73 0.43 1.99
CA PHE A 193 1.93 1.23 2.12
C PHE A 193 2.42 1.25 3.56
N ASP A 194 3.52 0.54 3.84
CA ASP A 194 4.12 0.43 5.16
C ASP A 194 5.43 1.20 5.23
N ILE A 195 5.65 1.94 6.31
CA ILE A 195 6.87 2.71 6.55
C ILE A 195 7.52 2.24 7.84
N TYR A 196 8.83 1.98 7.77
CA TYR A 196 9.64 1.56 8.90
C TYR A 196 10.81 2.53 9.12
N ASP A 197 11.22 2.67 10.36
CA ASP A 197 12.54 3.14 10.74
C ASP A 197 13.35 1.90 11.16
N LYS A 198 14.30 1.50 10.33
CA LYS A 198 15.07 0.26 10.43
C LYS A 198 14.14 -0.97 10.49
N TYR A 199 13.88 -1.49 11.69
CA TYR A 199 13.02 -2.67 11.92
C TYR A 199 11.69 -2.30 12.58
N THR A 200 11.52 -1.05 13.01
CA THR A 200 10.31 -0.59 13.71
C THR A 200 9.27 -0.12 12.71
N LEU A 201 8.10 -0.74 12.70
CA LEU A 201 6.97 -0.32 11.89
C LEU A 201 6.41 0.99 12.42
N MET A 202 6.55 2.06 11.64
CA MET A 202 6.10 3.42 11.99
C MET A 202 4.69 3.70 11.49
N ARG A 203 4.37 3.22 10.29
CA ARG A 203 3.07 3.40 9.63
C ARG A 203 2.69 2.10 8.92
N LYS A 204 1.43 1.70 9.05
CA LYS A 204 0.82 0.62 8.28
C LYS A 204 -0.46 1.15 7.66
N MET A 205 -0.37 1.55 6.41
CA MET A 205 -1.40 2.31 5.72
C MET A 205 -2.18 1.42 4.76
N ILE A 206 -3.49 1.42 4.91
CA ILE A 206 -4.43 0.62 4.11
C ILE A 206 -5.45 1.51 3.42
N PRO A 207 -5.93 1.15 2.23
CA PRO A 207 -6.95 1.90 1.51
C PRO A 207 -8.30 1.87 2.23
N VAL A 208 -8.88 3.04 2.42
CA VAL A 208 -10.21 3.18 3.02
C VAL A 208 -11.01 4.28 2.37
N LYS A 209 -12.34 4.23 2.57
CA LYS A 209 -13.28 5.30 2.26
C LYS A 209 -13.96 5.76 3.55
N LYS A 210 -14.04 7.07 3.76
CA LYS A 210 -14.83 7.64 4.84
C LYS A 210 -16.32 7.53 4.50
N VAL A 211 -17.09 6.84 5.35
CA VAL A 211 -18.50 6.51 5.08
C VAL A 211 -19.36 7.75 4.92
N SER A 212 -19.12 8.79 5.74
CA SER A 212 -19.95 10.00 5.80
C SER A 212 -19.94 10.85 4.52
N ASN A 213 -18.85 10.83 3.74
CA ASN A 213 -18.66 11.73 2.59
C ASN A 213 -18.00 11.08 1.37
N GLY A 214 -17.69 9.77 1.43
CA GLY A 214 -17.10 9.03 0.32
C GLY A 214 -15.63 9.36 0.02
N ILE A 215 -14.95 10.18 0.83
CA ILE A 215 -13.54 10.54 0.61
C ILE A 215 -12.66 9.31 0.79
N CYS A 216 -11.88 9.00 -0.25
CA CYS A 216 -10.93 7.90 -0.26
C CYS A 216 -9.54 8.36 0.16
N GLY A 217 -8.78 7.47 0.83
CA GLY A 217 -7.44 7.74 1.29
C GLY A 217 -6.77 6.50 1.89
N LEU A 218 -5.67 6.71 2.59
CA LEU A 218 -5.00 5.67 3.36
C LEU A 218 -5.27 5.90 4.85
N TYR A 219 -5.61 4.83 5.57
CA TYR A 219 -5.75 4.84 7.02
C TYR A 219 -4.56 4.12 7.64
N ASP A 220 -3.81 4.83 8.47
CA ASP A 220 -2.71 4.24 9.24
C ASP A 220 -3.25 3.56 10.48
N ILE A 221 -3.15 2.25 10.55
CA ILE A 221 -3.65 1.46 11.68
C ILE A 221 -2.77 1.56 12.92
N ILE A 222 -1.53 2.06 12.80
CA ILE A 222 -0.62 2.27 13.93
C ILE A 222 -0.98 3.57 14.66
N THR A 223 -1.04 4.69 13.93
CA THR A 223 -1.32 6.01 14.51
C THR A 223 -2.79 6.37 14.56
N LYS A 224 -3.67 5.53 13.97
CA LYS A 224 -5.11 5.78 13.85
C LYS A 224 -5.41 7.08 13.06
N THR A 225 -4.59 7.39 12.08
CA THR A 225 -4.68 8.62 11.29
C THR A 225 -5.17 8.33 9.88
N PHE A 226 -6.14 9.10 9.42
CA PHE A 226 -6.63 9.06 8.04
C PHE A 226 -5.89 10.10 7.19
N TYR A 227 -5.32 9.66 6.08
CA TYR A 227 -4.62 10.48 5.10
C TYR A 227 -5.44 10.55 3.79
N PRO A 228 -6.28 11.57 3.63
CA PRO A 228 -6.95 11.85 2.34
C PRO A 228 -5.94 12.39 1.33
N SER A 229 -6.42 12.73 0.14
CA SER A 229 -5.63 13.52 -0.79
C SER A 229 -5.26 14.87 -0.17
N SER A 230 -3.97 15.21 -0.21
CA SER A 230 -3.47 16.54 0.15
C SER A 230 -3.56 17.54 -1.02
N GLY A 231 -3.99 17.07 -2.20
CA GLY A 231 -4.24 17.88 -3.39
C GLY A 231 -5.70 18.28 -3.52
N ALA A 232 -6.00 19.06 -4.56
CA ALA A 232 -7.36 19.56 -4.84
C ALA A 232 -8.34 18.47 -5.34
N VAL A 233 -7.83 17.29 -5.71
CA VAL A 233 -8.62 16.19 -6.28
C VAL A 233 -8.56 14.97 -5.35
N ASN A 234 -9.69 14.33 -5.14
CA ASN A 234 -9.77 13.10 -4.34
C ASN A 234 -9.24 11.89 -5.11
N PHE A 235 -8.81 10.86 -4.36
CA PHE A 235 -8.55 9.55 -4.92
C PHE A 235 -9.86 8.87 -5.36
N ILE A 236 -9.74 7.99 -6.34
CA ILE A 236 -10.79 7.04 -6.70
C ILE A 236 -10.52 5.76 -5.92
N GLY A 237 -11.51 5.29 -5.16
CA GLY A 237 -11.43 4.04 -4.40
C GLY A 237 -12.14 2.91 -5.12
N LYS A 238 -11.62 1.68 -5.00
CA LYS A 238 -12.29 0.47 -5.43
C LYS A 238 -12.75 -0.31 -4.20
N GLU A 239 -14.04 -0.53 -4.10
CA GLU A 239 -14.60 -1.43 -3.09
C GLU A 239 -14.30 -2.88 -3.45
N PHE A 240 -14.16 -3.74 -2.44
CA PHE A 240 -14.13 -5.17 -2.67
C PHE A 240 -15.45 -5.61 -3.31
N ILE A 241 -15.35 -6.46 -4.32
CA ILE A 241 -16.54 -7.07 -4.91
C ILE A 241 -17.03 -8.12 -3.91
N SER A 242 -18.14 -7.85 -3.25
CA SER A 242 -18.89 -8.89 -2.55
C SER A 242 -19.76 -9.61 -3.56
N LEU A 243 -19.72 -10.93 -3.58
CA LEU A 243 -20.72 -11.71 -4.31
C LEU A 243 -22.11 -11.38 -3.72
N PRO A 244 -23.15 -11.24 -4.55
CA PRO A 244 -24.52 -11.17 -4.05
C PRO A 244 -24.82 -12.32 -3.10
N SER A 245 -25.67 -12.07 -2.11
CA SER A 245 -25.94 -13.05 -1.04
C SER A 245 -26.55 -14.39 -1.48
N ASP A 246 -27.00 -14.46 -2.73
CA ASP A 246 -27.56 -15.64 -3.39
C ASP A 246 -26.51 -16.46 -4.15
N TYR A 247 -25.25 -16.00 -4.18
CA TYR A 247 -24.11 -16.75 -4.75
C TYR A 247 -23.28 -17.39 -3.64
N ILE A 248 -22.91 -18.66 -3.86
CA ILE A 248 -21.97 -19.39 -3.01
C ILE A 248 -20.64 -19.44 -3.75
N GLU A 249 -19.56 -18.97 -3.12
CA GLU A 249 -18.22 -19.12 -3.66
C GLU A 249 -17.83 -20.61 -3.65
N LEU A 250 -17.50 -21.16 -4.81
CA LEU A 250 -17.02 -22.53 -4.93
C LEU A 250 -15.50 -22.58 -4.78
N GLU A 251 -14.99 -23.45 -3.94
CA GLU A 251 -13.54 -23.64 -3.73
C GLU A 251 -12.82 -24.09 -5.01
N SER A 252 -13.49 -24.84 -5.86
CA SER A 252 -12.98 -25.25 -7.17
C SER A 252 -14.09 -25.74 -8.09
N ILE A 253 -13.90 -25.62 -9.38
CA ILE A 253 -14.67 -26.30 -10.40
C ILE A 253 -13.75 -27.36 -11.01
N THR A 254 -14.03 -28.63 -10.75
CA THR A 254 -13.30 -29.75 -11.36
C THR A 254 -14.05 -30.17 -12.61
N SER A 255 -13.39 -30.11 -13.77
CA SER A 255 -13.92 -30.71 -14.98
C SER A 255 -13.75 -32.23 -14.89
N THR A 256 -14.85 -32.97 -14.75
CA THR A 256 -14.86 -34.39 -15.00
C THR A 256 -15.03 -34.57 -16.51
N GLY A 257 -13.89 -34.59 -17.23
CA GLY A 257 -13.90 -34.91 -18.64
C GLY A 257 -14.47 -36.34 -18.86
N THR A 258 -15.46 -36.42 -19.73
CA THR A 258 -15.91 -37.65 -20.36
C THR A 258 -15.16 -37.85 -21.66
#